data_c6acfc42f2b8d6ff02f043b8376befaf
#
_entry.id   c6acfc42f2b8d6ff02f043b8376befaf
#
_cell.length_a   1.000
_cell.length_b   1.000
_cell.length_c   1.000
_cell.angle_alpha   90.00
_cell.angle_beta   90.00
_cell.angle_gamma   90.00
#
_symmetry.space_group_name_H-M   'P 1'
#
loop_
_entity.id
_entity.type
_entity.pdbx_description
1 polymer ?
#
loop_
_entity_poly.entity_id
_entity_poly.type
_entity_poly.pdbx_seq_one_letter_code
_entity_poly.pdbx_strand_id
1 'polypeptide(L)'
;MNEFGPEMISPKQLFSIFVVQGVENLFDEELAEQLGTSVASLNMMREAKFVGISVPPWLALNVHRLLSEKHHLIEFTKYVLEDDHGGL
;
A
#
# COMPACT_ATOMS: atom_id res chain seq x y z
N MET A 1 -14.32 18.61 -9.20
CA MET A 1 -14.78 17.24 -9.17
C MET A 1 -13.93 16.35 -10.05
N ASN A 2 -13.53 15.25 -9.53
CA ASN A 2 -12.50 14.47 -10.14
C ASN A 2 -12.87 13.04 -10.39
N GLU A 3 -14.12 12.84 -10.83
CA GLU A 3 -14.60 11.48 -11.03
C GLU A 3 -13.75 10.71 -12.01
N PHE A 4 -13.22 11.39 -13.00
CA PHE A 4 -12.47 10.73 -14.07
C PHE A 4 -10.99 11.00 -13.99
N GLY A 5 -10.57 11.78 -13.01
CA GLY A 5 -9.18 12.06 -12.81
C GLY A 5 -8.50 11.00 -12.00
N PRO A 6 -7.16 11.04 -11.92
CA PRO A 6 -6.44 10.10 -11.09
C PRO A 6 -6.69 10.36 -9.62
N GLU A 7 -6.51 9.33 -8.83
CA GLU A 7 -6.61 9.44 -7.39
C GLU A 7 -5.23 9.34 -6.77
N MET A 8 -5.06 10.05 -5.67
CA MET A 8 -3.78 10.00 -4.95
C MET A 8 -3.80 8.86 -3.95
N ILE A 9 -2.72 8.10 -3.96
CA ILE A 9 -2.45 7.15 -2.89
C ILE A 9 -1.38 7.78 -2.03
N SER A 10 -1.69 7.93 -0.74
CA SER A 10 -0.81 8.63 0.19
C SER A 10 0.43 7.80 0.51
N PRO A 11 1.49 8.44 1.00
CA PRO A 11 2.66 7.69 1.47
C PRO A 11 2.30 6.64 2.51
N LYS A 12 1.40 6.95 3.41
CA LYS A 12 1.00 6.00 4.45
C LYS A 12 0.37 4.76 3.83
N GLN A 13 -0.49 4.95 2.84
CA GLN A 13 -1.13 3.83 2.17
C GLN A 13 -0.12 2.99 1.40
N LEU A 14 0.79 3.66 0.69
CA LEU A 14 1.83 2.93 -0.04
C LEU A 14 2.71 2.12 0.90
N PHE A 15 3.13 2.75 1.99
CA PHE A 15 3.93 2.06 2.98
C PHE A 15 3.19 0.83 3.52
N SER A 16 1.90 0.98 3.77
CA SER A 16 1.08 -0.11 4.28
C SER A 16 1.01 -1.28 3.32
N ILE A 17 0.91 -1.01 2.01
CA ILE A 17 0.89 -2.08 1.01
C ILE A 17 2.15 -2.93 1.14
N PHE A 18 3.31 -2.29 1.27
CA PHE A 18 4.56 -3.02 1.32
C PHE A 18 4.80 -3.66 2.67
N VAL A 19 4.17 -3.14 3.73
CA VAL A 19 4.13 -3.84 5.01
C VAL A 19 3.37 -5.16 4.85
N VAL A 20 2.23 -5.12 4.19
CA VAL A 20 1.45 -6.33 3.94
C VAL A 20 2.28 -7.33 3.14
N GLN A 21 2.97 -6.85 2.11
CA GLN A 21 3.81 -7.71 1.32
C GLN A 21 4.85 -8.42 2.18
N GLY A 22 5.49 -7.68 3.07
CA GLY A 22 6.51 -8.26 3.94
C GLY A 22 5.94 -9.24 4.94
N VAL A 23 4.84 -8.88 5.57
CA VAL A 23 4.24 -9.72 6.60
C VAL A 23 3.72 -11.02 5.99
N GLU A 24 3.12 -10.95 4.81
CA GLU A 24 2.59 -12.14 4.15
C GLU A 24 3.61 -12.83 3.26
N ASN A 25 4.78 -12.26 3.14
CA ASN A 25 5.87 -12.86 2.37
C ASN A 25 5.48 -13.07 0.91
N LEU A 26 4.93 -12.02 0.29
CA LEU A 26 4.46 -12.09 -1.08
C LEU A 26 5.55 -11.67 -2.05
N PHE A 27 5.65 -12.40 -3.16
CA PHE A 27 6.46 -11.94 -4.27
C PHE A 27 5.80 -10.73 -4.94
N ASP A 28 6.61 -9.96 -5.67
CA ASP A 28 6.07 -8.79 -6.37
C ASP A 28 4.94 -9.18 -7.31
N GLU A 29 5.08 -10.30 -8.00
CA GLU A 29 4.05 -10.77 -8.92
C GLU A 29 2.73 -11.04 -8.19
N GLU A 30 2.84 -11.60 -7.00
CA GLU A 30 1.65 -11.91 -6.21
C GLU A 30 0.95 -10.64 -5.73
N LEU A 31 1.73 -9.69 -5.25
CA LEU A 31 1.15 -8.43 -4.79
C LEU A 31 0.54 -7.66 -5.95
N ALA A 32 1.24 -7.61 -7.08
CA ALA A 32 0.73 -6.94 -8.26
C ALA A 32 -0.59 -7.58 -8.70
N GLU A 33 -0.67 -8.89 -8.65
CA GLU A 33 -1.90 -9.59 -9.02
C GLU A 33 -3.06 -9.22 -8.10
N GLN A 34 -2.79 -9.15 -6.80
CA GLN A 34 -3.83 -8.79 -5.84
C GLN A 34 -4.33 -7.37 -6.08
N LEU A 35 -3.46 -6.49 -6.54
CA LEU A 35 -3.84 -5.12 -6.86
C LEU A 35 -4.38 -4.97 -8.27
N GLY A 36 -4.29 -6.01 -9.09
CA GLY A 36 -4.75 -5.95 -10.46
C GLY A 36 -3.86 -5.09 -11.35
N THR A 37 -2.58 -5.01 -11.03
CA THR A 37 -1.66 -4.16 -11.78
C THR A 37 -0.42 -4.95 -12.15
N SER A 38 0.56 -4.28 -12.77
CA SER A 38 1.79 -4.92 -13.20
C SER A 38 2.89 -4.75 -12.17
N VAL A 39 3.92 -5.58 -12.28
CA VAL A 39 5.10 -5.42 -11.43
C VAL A 39 5.77 -4.08 -11.70
N ALA A 40 5.78 -3.62 -12.95
CA ALA A 40 6.35 -2.31 -13.27
C ALA A 40 5.61 -1.20 -12.53
N SER A 41 4.29 -1.26 -12.52
CA SER A 41 3.48 -0.30 -11.78
C SER A 41 3.77 -0.38 -10.29
N LEU A 42 3.88 -1.59 -9.78
CA LEU A 42 4.18 -1.80 -8.36
C LEU A 42 5.53 -1.17 -7.98
N ASN A 43 6.53 -1.29 -8.86
CA ASN A 43 7.82 -0.68 -8.59
C ASN A 43 7.74 0.84 -8.56
N MET A 44 6.92 1.43 -9.44
CA MET A 44 6.70 2.86 -9.39
C MET A 44 6.06 3.28 -8.07
N MET A 45 5.12 2.50 -7.59
CA MET A 45 4.49 2.77 -6.30
C MET A 45 5.51 2.66 -5.17
N ARG A 46 6.40 1.69 -5.24
CA ARG A 46 7.43 1.53 -4.23
C ARG A 46 8.36 2.72 -4.18
N GLU A 47 8.75 3.23 -5.36
CA GLU A 47 9.62 4.39 -5.41
C GLU A 47 8.93 5.65 -4.90
N ALA A 48 7.61 5.70 -5.01
CA ALA A 48 6.83 6.86 -4.60
C ALA A 48 6.37 6.81 -3.15
N LYS A 49 6.82 5.83 -2.38
CA LYS A 49 6.21 5.59 -1.07
C LYS A 49 6.42 6.72 -0.07
N PHE A 50 7.34 7.62 -0.33
CA PHE A 50 7.56 8.74 0.57
C PHE A 50 6.85 10.02 0.13
N VAL A 51 6.31 10.04 -1.09
CA VAL A 51 5.67 11.26 -1.60
C VAL A 51 4.23 11.03 -2.04
N GLY A 52 3.85 9.77 -2.26
CA GLY A 52 2.54 9.46 -2.79
C GLY A 52 2.56 9.38 -4.31
N ILE A 53 1.49 8.88 -4.88
CA ILE A 53 1.43 8.67 -6.32
C ILE A 53 -0.02 8.80 -6.78
N SER A 54 -0.19 9.34 -8.00
CA SER A 54 -1.48 9.40 -8.66
C SER A 54 -1.68 8.12 -9.46
N VAL A 55 -2.84 7.50 -9.29
CA VAL A 55 -3.15 6.25 -9.98
C VAL A 55 -4.56 6.32 -10.52
N PRO A 56 -4.91 5.45 -11.49
CA PRO A 56 -6.29 5.38 -11.92
C PRO A 56 -7.21 5.00 -10.76
N PRO A 57 -8.48 5.44 -10.81
CA PRO A 57 -9.40 5.15 -9.70
C PRO A 57 -9.55 3.66 -9.41
N TRP A 58 -9.50 2.80 -10.44
CA TRP A 58 -9.64 1.36 -10.19
C TRP A 58 -8.48 0.81 -9.34
N LEU A 59 -7.28 1.35 -9.54
CA LEU A 59 -6.14 0.90 -8.75
C LEU A 59 -6.25 1.43 -7.32
N ALA A 60 -6.67 2.68 -7.15
CA ALA A 60 -6.90 3.22 -5.81
C ALA A 60 -7.92 2.38 -5.06
N LEU A 61 -8.98 1.97 -5.75
CA LEU A 61 -10.01 1.13 -5.14
C LEU A 61 -9.42 -0.20 -4.70
N ASN A 62 -8.59 -0.81 -5.53
CA ASN A 62 -7.97 -2.08 -5.18
C ASN A 62 -7.00 -1.94 -4.01
N VAL A 63 -6.28 -0.81 -3.95
CA VAL A 63 -5.42 -0.53 -2.80
C VAL A 63 -6.25 -0.44 -1.53
N HIS A 64 -7.34 0.33 -1.57
CA HIS A 64 -8.20 0.47 -0.41
C HIS A 64 -8.78 -0.86 0.03
N ARG A 65 -9.18 -1.69 -0.94
CA ARG A 65 -9.72 -3.00 -0.62
C ARG A 65 -8.67 -3.88 0.06
N LEU A 66 -7.47 -3.91 -0.50
CA LEU A 66 -6.40 -4.72 0.08
C LEU A 66 -6.09 -4.28 1.51
N LEU A 67 -5.95 -2.97 1.73
CA LEU A 67 -5.63 -2.46 3.05
C LEU A 67 -6.75 -2.73 4.03
N SER A 68 -7.99 -2.66 3.58
CA SER A 68 -9.13 -2.97 4.43
C SER A 68 -9.13 -4.45 4.84
N GLU A 69 -8.85 -5.33 3.89
CA GLU A 69 -8.82 -6.76 4.16
C GLU A 69 -7.66 -7.16 5.07
N LYS A 70 -6.56 -6.44 4.97
CA LYS A 70 -5.36 -6.77 5.73
C LYS A 70 -5.14 -5.82 6.91
N HIS A 71 -6.19 -5.15 7.33
CA HIS A 71 -6.11 -4.15 8.38
C HIS A 71 -5.45 -4.68 9.64
N HIS A 72 -5.77 -5.91 10.00
CA HIS A 72 -5.23 -6.48 11.24
C HIS A 72 -3.70 -6.64 11.20
N LEU A 73 -3.16 -6.92 10.03
CA LEU A 73 -1.70 -7.04 9.89
C LEU A 73 -1.04 -5.67 10.01
N ILE A 74 -1.66 -4.68 9.41
CA ILE A 74 -1.12 -3.32 9.42
C ILE A 74 -1.16 -2.74 10.82
N GLU A 75 -2.25 -2.94 11.52
CA GLU A 75 -2.39 -2.45 12.89
C GLU A 75 -1.33 -3.07 13.80
N PHE A 76 -1.11 -4.36 13.65
CA PHE A 76 -0.11 -5.04 14.46
C PHE A 76 1.28 -4.43 14.24
N THR A 77 1.65 -4.23 12.98
CA THR A 77 2.96 -3.69 12.65
C THR A 77 3.12 -2.28 13.17
N LYS A 78 2.08 -1.48 13.00
CA LYS A 78 2.10 -0.11 13.48
C LYS A 78 2.30 -0.07 15.00
N TYR A 79 1.63 -0.96 15.70
CA TYR A 79 1.73 -1.02 17.15
C TYR A 79 3.15 -1.34 17.59
N VAL A 80 3.78 -2.30 16.93
CA VAL A 80 5.15 -2.68 17.25
C VAL A 80 6.10 -1.51 17.02
N LEU A 81 5.93 -0.81 15.91
CA LEU A 81 6.79 0.33 15.61
C LEU A 81 6.59 1.47 16.63
N GLU A 82 5.36 1.67 17.06
CA GLU A 82 5.08 2.70 18.06
C GLU A 82 5.69 2.32 19.41
N ASP A 83 5.67 1.05 19.74
CA ASP A 83 6.31 0.57 20.96
C ASP A 83 7.80 0.86 20.94
N ASP A 84 8.45 0.59 19.81
CA ASP A 84 9.86 0.88 19.66
C ASP A 84 10.14 2.37 19.91
N HIS A 85 9.30 3.21 19.33
CA HIS A 85 9.41 4.64 19.53
C HIS A 85 9.15 5.02 20.98
N GLY A 86 8.14 4.44 21.57
CA GLY A 86 7.77 4.75 22.93
C GLY A 86 8.81 4.27 23.94
N GLY A 87 9.54 3.23 23.58
CA GLY A 87 10.56 2.70 24.45
C GLY A 87 11.79 3.57 24.55
N LEU A 88 11.87 4.54 23.68
CA LEU A 88 13.01 5.46 23.72
C LEU A 88 12.73 6.63 24.62
#